data_764e233f8a2fbedd2e556181ce17c055
#
_entry.id   764e233f8a2fbedd2e556181ce17c055
#
_cell.length_a   1.000
_cell.length_b   1.000
_cell.length_c   1.000
_cell.angle_alpha   90.00
_cell.angle_beta   90.00
_cell.angle_gamma   90.00
#
_symmetry.space_group_name_H-M   'P 1'
#
loop_
_entity.id
_entity.type
_entity.pdbx_description
1 polymer ?
#
loop_
_entity_poly.entity_id
_entity_poly.type
_entity_poly.pdbx_seq_one_letter_code
_entity_poly.pdbx_strand_id
1 'polypeptide(L)'
;MTTPPGTDAPTTPASSSPSADGAGEAPLISVAVLGARGRMGTEVCRAVDAAEDMELVAMVDERDWLFNVADAGAQVVVDFTRPDSVMDNIRFCIDQNIHCVVGTTGFDEARLATIAEWLRPKPEVGVLIAPNFGIGAVLLMRFAQEGARFFPSVEIVELHHPGKVDAPSGTAVRTARLVAAARRAAGVPTAPDATRESDSLPGARGADVEGIPVHAVRLTGLVAHQEVLMGAAGETLTLRHDSHDRASFMPGVLLAVREVGSRPGLTVGIESLLGL
;
A
#
# COMPACT_ATOMS: atom_id res chain seq x y z
N MET A 1 -55.21 -34.22 -62.93
CA MET A 1 -54.57 -32.96 -62.54
C MET A 1 -53.36 -33.33 -61.71
N THR A 2 -52.25 -33.10 -62.33
CA THR A 2 -50.91 -33.62 -61.99
C THR A 2 -50.23 -32.71 -60.89
N THR A 3 -49.77 -33.31 -59.82
CA THR A 3 -48.85 -32.70 -58.84
C THR A 3 -47.43 -32.83 -59.38
N PRO A 4 -46.61 -31.78 -59.25
CA PRO A 4 -45.18 -31.83 -59.58
C PRO A 4 -44.33 -32.37 -58.41
N PRO A 5 -43.12 -32.91 -58.70
CA PRO A 5 -42.28 -33.59 -57.74
C PRO A 5 -41.46 -32.69 -56.91
N GLY A 6 -41.18 -33.10 -55.65
CA GLY A 6 -40.34 -32.44 -54.67
C GLY A 6 -38.87 -32.43 -55.09
N THR A 7 -38.24 -31.31 -54.83
CA THR A 7 -36.79 -31.11 -54.95
C THR A 7 -36.11 -31.41 -53.62
N ASP A 8 -35.24 -32.41 -53.59
CA ASP A 8 -34.32 -32.70 -52.49
C ASP A 8 -33.29 -31.57 -52.37
N ALA A 9 -33.20 -31.01 -51.18
CA ALA A 9 -32.12 -30.10 -50.78
C ALA A 9 -30.95 -30.93 -50.23
N PRO A 10 -29.69 -30.56 -50.51
CA PRO A 10 -28.53 -31.26 -49.99
C PRO A 10 -28.28 -30.92 -48.53
N THR A 11 -28.17 -31.94 -47.70
CA THR A 11 -27.70 -31.85 -46.30
C THR A 11 -26.24 -31.49 -46.26
N THR A 12 -25.94 -30.29 -45.72
CA THR A 12 -24.59 -29.84 -45.38
C THR A 12 -24.12 -30.58 -44.13
N PRO A 13 -22.88 -31.10 -44.09
CA PRO A 13 -22.35 -31.73 -42.88
C PRO A 13 -22.06 -30.63 -41.82
N ALA A 14 -22.48 -30.90 -40.59
CA ALA A 14 -22.21 -30.08 -39.43
C ALA A 14 -20.69 -29.92 -39.23
N SER A 15 -20.21 -28.69 -39.27
CA SER A 15 -18.85 -28.35 -38.89
C SER A 15 -18.71 -28.54 -37.38
N SER A 16 -17.90 -29.51 -36.97
CA SER A 16 -17.45 -29.64 -35.59
C SER A 16 -16.61 -28.42 -35.22
N SER A 17 -17.14 -27.58 -34.35
CA SER A 17 -16.39 -26.54 -33.70
C SER A 17 -15.26 -27.17 -32.86
N PRO A 18 -14.02 -26.68 -32.91
CA PRO A 18 -12.97 -27.17 -32.01
C PRO A 18 -13.35 -26.77 -30.58
N SER A 19 -13.36 -27.75 -29.70
CA SER A 19 -13.44 -27.58 -28.26
C SER A 19 -12.32 -26.63 -27.81
N ALA A 20 -12.67 -25.54 -27.15
CA ALA A 20 -11.76 -24.64 -26.50
C ALA A 20 -11.31 -25.27 -25.15
N ASP A 21 -10.53 -26.36 -25.25
CA ASP A 21 -9.82 -26.92 -24.10
C ASP A 21 -8.34 -26.52 -24.20
N GLY A 22 -7.91 -25.67 -23.31
CA GLY A 22 -6.49 -25.34 -23.17
C GLY A 22 -6.16 -23.92 -22.77
N ALA A 23 -7.01 -23.22 -22.01
CA ALA A 23 -6.52 -22.11 -21.23
C ALA A 23 -5.76 -22.72 -20.03
N GLY A 24 -4.44 -22.97 -20.19
CA GLY A 24 -3.59 -23.34 -19.07
C GLY A 24 -3.74 -22.29 -17.99
N GLU A 25 -4.07 -22.70 -16.76
CA GLU A 25 -4.08 -21.83 -15.60
C GLU A 25 -2.74 -21.10 -15.55
N ALA A 26 -2.78 -19.77 -15.43
CA ALA A 26 -1.57 -18.98 -15.24
C ALA A 26 -0.86 -19.48 -13.97
N PRO A 27 0.48 -19.62 -13.99
CA PRO A 27 1.20 -20.12 -12.82
C PRO A 27 0.94 -19.22 -11.61
N LEU A 28 0.65 -19.83 -10.45
CA LEU A 28 0.44 -19.13 -9.20
C LEU A 28 1.74 -18.42 -8.76
N ILE A 29 1.61 -17.25 -8.17
CA ILE A 29 2.73 -16.55 -7.55
C ILE A 29 3.02 -17.23 -6.20
N SER A 30 4.22 -17.83 -6.08
CA SER A 30 4.67 -18.45 -4.83
C SER A 30 5.12 -17.39 -3.83
N VAL A 31 4.37 -17.22 -2.74
CA VAL A 31 4.56 -16.16 -1.75
C VAL A 31 5.03 -16.73 -0.43
N ALA A 32 6.08 -16.16 0.16
CA ALA A 32 6.48 -16.40 1.54
C ALA A 32 6.22 -15.16 2.41
N VAL A 33 5.90 -15.36 3.68
CA VAL A 33 5.61 -14.26 4.63
C VAL A 33 6.60 -14.30 5.78
N LEU A 34 7.33 -13.20 5.98
CA LEU A 34 8.19 -12.97 7.14
C LEU A 34 7.44 -12.18 8.21
N GLY A 35 7.58 -12.60 9.48
CA GLY A 35 6.75 -12.09 10.58
C GLY A 35 5.33 -12.66 10.54
N ALA A 36 5.17 -13.89 10.02
CA ALA A 36 3.88 -14.54 9.73
C ALA A 36 2.96 -14.68 10.94
N ARG A 37 3.52 -14.85 12.16
CA ARG A 37 2.74 -14.96 13.40
C ARG A 37 2.41 -13.61 14.04
N GLY A 38 2.91 -12.50 13.45
CA GLY A 38 2.59 -11.14 13.87
C GLY A 38 1.17 -10.74 13.43
N ARG A 39 0.67 -9.62 13.99
CA ARG A 39 -0.69 -9.12 13.69
C ARG A 39 -0.94 -8.84 12.21
N MET A 40 0.04 -8.26 11.50
CA MET A 40 -0.06 -8.03 10.06
C MET A 40 0.25 -9.30 9.27
N GLY A 41 1.31 -10.04 9.62
CA GLY A 41 1.70 -11.26 8.92
C GLY A 41 0.58 -12.30 8.88
N THR A 42 -0.16 -12.47 9.96
CA THR A 42 -1.34 -13.37 10.00
C THR A 42 -2.41 -12.97 8.99
N GLU A 43 -2.69 -11.66 8.84
CA GLU A 43 -3.65 -11.18 7.84
C GLU A 43 -3.12 -11.36 6.41
N VAL A 44 -1.81 -11.15 6.20
CA VAL A 44 -1.18 -11.41 4.90
C VAL A 44 -1.28 -12.88 4.52
N CYS A 45 -0.96 -13.81 5.44
CA CYS A 45 -1.08 -15.24 5.18
C CYS A 45 -2.51 -15.62 4.77
N ARG A 46 -3.54 -15.12 5.49
CA ARG A 46 -4.95 -15.34 5.14
C ARG A 46 -5.32 -14.77 3.78
N ALA A 47 -4.83 -13.57 3.45
CA ALA A 47 -5.14 -12.92 2.20
C ALA A 47 -4.48 -13.61 1.01
N VAL A 48 -3.25 -14.08 1.15
CA VAL A 48 -2.54 -14.86 0.13
C VAL A 48 -3.22 -16.21 -0.07
N ASP A 49 -3.57 -16.92 1.00
CA ASP A 49 -4.25 -18.23 0.95
C ASP A 49 -5.66 -18.13 0.32
N ALA A 50 -6.31 -16.98 0.40
CA ALA A 50 -7.62 -16.72 -0.20
C ALA A 50 -7.54 -16.21 -1.66
N ALA A 51 -6.35 -15.89 -2.18
CA ALA A 51 -6.17 -15.37 -3.52
C ALA A 51 -6.03 -16.51 -4.53
N GLU A 52 -6.81 -16.48 -5.62
CA GLU A 52 -6.83 -17.54 -6.65
C GLU A 52 -5.54 -17.60 -7.49
N ASP A 53 -4.76 -16.52 -7.51
CA ASP A 53 -3.54 -16.33 -8.31
C ASP A 53 -2.24 -16.44 -7.48
N MET A 54 -2.32 -16.85 -6.22
CA MET A 54 -1.18 -16.95 -5.31
C MET A 54 -1.18 -18.27 -4.54
N GLU A 55 0.03 -18.66 -4.09
CA GLU A 55 0.24 -19.82 -3.22
C GLU A 55 1.13 -19.42 -2.04
N LEU A 56 0.68 -19.69 -0.81
CA LEU A 56 1.47 -19.47 0.40
C LEU A 56 2.44 -20.64 0.61
N VAL A 57 3.70 -20.47 0.21
CA VAL A 57 4.70 -21.55 0.24
C VAL A 57 5.52 -21.60 1.53
N ALA A 58 5.67 -20.47 2.25
CA ALA A 58 6.37 -20.46 3.54
C ALA A 58 5.84 -19.37 4.48
N MET A 59 5.83 -19.71 5.77
CA MET A 59 5.57 -18.80 6.88
C MET A 59 6.78 -18.82 7.82
N VAL A 60 7.48 -17.69 7.91
CA VAL A 60 8.75 -17.56 8.64
C VAL A 60 8.61 -16.52 9.74
N ASP A 61 9.16 -16.83 10.92
CA ASP A 61 9.19 -15.93 12.07
C ASP A 61 10.56 -15.96 12.76
N GLU A 62 10.76 -15.19 13.83
CA GLU A 62 12.06 -14.93 14.49
C GLU A 62 12.88 -16.20 14.82
N ARG A 63 12.23 -17.35 15.03
CA ARG A 63 12.91 -18.63 15.38
C ARG A 63 13.09 -19.57 14.19
N ASP A 64 12.59 -19.19 13.03
CA ASP A 64 12.65 -20.03 11.84
C ASP A 64 13.87 -19.62 10.99
N TRP A 65 14.38 -20.55 10.21
CA TRP A 65 15.50 -20.27 9.32
C TRP A 65 15.01 -19.51 8.08
N LEU A 66 15.66 -18.38 7.77
CA LEU A 66 15.31 -17.56 6.62
C LEU A 66 15.46 -18.33 5.28
N PHE A 67 16.37 -19.30 5.22
CA PHE A 67 16.54 -20.17 4.05
C PHE A 67 15.32 -21.01 3.71
N ASN A 68 14.39 -21.25 4.64
CA ASN A 68 13.11 -21.92 4.36
C ASN A 68 12.33 -21.23 3.24
N VAL A 69 12.51 -19.91 3.05
CA VAL A 69 11.89 -19.13 1.98
C VAL A 69 12.41 -19.56 0.61
N ALA A 70 13.73 -19.68 0.46
CA ALA A 70 14.37 -20.08 -0.78
C ALA A 70 14.13 -21.58 -1.08
N ASP A 71 14.21 -22.44 -0.06
CA ASP A 71 13.98 -23.88 -0.17
C ASP A 71 12.52 -24.20 -0.58
N ALA A 72 11.56 -23.34 -0.16
CA ALA A 72 10.16 -23.44 -0.57
C ALA A 72 9.89 -22.90 -1.99
N GLY A 73 10.88 -22.34 -2.67
CA GLY A 73 10.74 -21.81 -4.02
C GLY A 73 9.91 -20.51 -4.09
N ALA A 74 9.93 -19.68 -3.05
CA ALA A 74 9.21 -18.42 -3.05
C ALA A 74 9.71 -17.48 -4.17
N GLN A 75 8.78 -16.91 -4.93
CA GLN A 75 9.05 -15.87 -5.93
C GLN A 75 8.98 -14.47 -5.31
N VAL A 76 8.08 -14.30 -4.35
CA VAL A 76 7.87 -13.02 -3.64
C VAL A 76 7.86 -13.26 -2.14
N VAL A 77 8.59 -12.42 -1.42
CA VAL A 77 8.53 -12.33 0.05
C VAL A 77 7.72 -11.12 0.45
N VAL A 78 6.78 -11.29 1.38
CA VAL A 78 6.11 -10.19 2.08
C VAL A 78 6.67 -10.06 3.49
N ASP A 79 7.32 -8.93 3.79
CA ASP A 79 7.98 -8.68 5.08
C ASP A 79 7.18 -7.70 5.96
N PHE A 80 6.66 -8.21 7.08
CA PHE A 80 6.08 -7.43 8.17
C PHE A 80 6.79 -7.73 9.51
N THR A 81 8.11 -7.74 9.48
CA THR A 81 8.96 -7.94 10.66
C THR A 81 9.21 -6.64 11.42
N ARG A 82 10.44 -6.39 11.85
CA ARG A 82 10.85 -5.22 12.63
C ARG A 82 11.94 -4.41 11.91
N PRO A 83 12.10 -3.12 12.27
CA PRO A 83 13.11 -2.25 11.66
C PRO A 83 14.57 -2.70 11.88
N ASP A 84 14.82 -3.53 12.88
CA ASP A 84 16.15 -4.07 13.20
C ASP A 84 16.54 -5.30 12.35
N SER A 85 15.57 -6.03 11.82
CA SER A 85 15.80 -7.24 11.00
C SER A 85 15.51 -7.05 9.50
N VAL A 86 14.71 -6.06 9.13
CA VAL A 86 14.22 -5.90 7.75
C VAL A 86 15.32 -5.71 6.71
N MET A 87 16.43 -5.05 7.05
CA MET A 87 17.53 -4.84 6.11
C MET A 87 18.21 -6.16 5.75
N ASP A 88 18.44 -7.03 6.73
CA ASP A 88 19.03 -8.34 6.50
C ASP A 88 18.10 -9.24 5.69
N ASN A 89 16.79 -9.16 5.93
CA ASN A 89 15.78 -9.88 5.17
C ASN A 89 15.75 -9.44 3.70
N ILE A 90 15.74 -8.13 3.44
CA ILE A 90 15.79 -7.58 2.08
C ILE A 90 17.08 -8.02 1.38
N ARG A 91 18.22 -7.93 2.06
CA ARG A 91 19.51 -8.35 1.51
C ARG A 91 19.48 -9.83 1.11
N PHE A 92 18.97 -10.70 1.99
CA PHE A 92 18.80 -12.11 1.70
C PHE A 92 17.92 -12.34 0.46
N CYS A 93 16.76 -11.69 0.38
CA CYS A 93 15.85 -11.82 -0.77
C CYS A 93 16.55 -11.44 -2.08
N ILE A 94 17.27 -10.30 -2.10
CA ILE A 94 18.01 -9.85 -3.26
C ILE A 94 19.08 -10.87 -3.66
N ASP A 95 19.86 -11.38 -2.70
CA ASP A 95 20.94 -12.36 -2.96
C ASP A 95 20.38 -13.69 -3.52
N GLN A 96 19.16 -14.09 -3.12
CA GLN A 96 18.44 -15.28 -3.60
C GLN A 96 17.60 -15.05 -4.87
N ASN A 97 17.61 -13.85 -5.47
CA ASN A 97 16.76 -13.44 -6.62
C ASN A 97 15.27 -13.54 -6.34
N ILE A 98 14.84 -13.24 -5.11
CA ILE A 98 13.45 -13.22 -4.68
C ILE A 98 12.99 -11.76 -4.61
N HIS A 99 11.84 -11.44 -5.19
CA HIS A 99 11.21 -10.12 -5.07
C HIS A 99 10.74 -9.88 -3.63
N CYS A 100 10.70 -8.62 -3.20
CA CYS A 100 10.36 -8.30 -1.82
C CYS A 100 9.32 -7.18 -1.73
N VAL A 101 8.25 -7.43 -0.98
CA VAL A 101 7.20 -6.44 -0.62
C VAL A 101 7.31 -6.17 0.87
N VAL A 102 7.63 -4.94 1.25
CA VAL A 102 7.99 -4.58 2.62
C VAL A 102 6.99 -3.61 3.23
N GLY A 103 6.36 -4.06 4.33
CA GLY A 103 5.47 -3.24 5.16
C GLY A 103 6.07 -2.82 6.50
N THR A 104 7.28 -3.27 6.78
CA THR A 104 8.04 -2.84 7.95
C THR A 104 8.43 -1.36 7.81
N THR A 105 8.44 -0.62 8.91
CA THR A 105 8.78 0.81 8.94
C THR A 105 10.27 1.05 9.26
N GLY A 106 10.71 2.31 9.23
CA GLY A 106 12.06 2.69 9.65
C GLY A 106 13.05 2.84 8.50
N PHE A 107 12.59 3.18 7.31
CA PHE A 107 13.43 3.50 6.16
C PHE A 107 13.69 5.01 6.08
N ASP A 108 14.94 5.37 6.09
CA ASP A 108 15.47 6.69 5.77
C ASP A 108 16.16 6.67 4.38
N GLU A 109 16.62 7.82 3.92
CA GLU A 109 17.30 7.94 2.63
C GLU A 109 18.56 7.07 2.53
N ALA A 110 19.29 6.91 3.64
CA ALA A 110 20.51 6.10 3.66
C ALA A 110 20.20 4.60 3.47
N ARG A 111 19.18 4.08 4.13
CA ARG A 111 18.71 2.71 3.96
C ARG A 111 18.18 2.47 2.55
N LEU A 112 17.41 3.41 2.00
CA LEU A 112 16.90 3.31 0.62
C LEU A 112 18.05 3.32 -0.40
N ALA A 113 19.04 4.18 -0.23
CA ALA A 113 20.24 4.21 -1.08
C ALA A 113 21.02 2.89 -0.99
N THR A 114 21.16 2.32 0.21
CA THR A 114 21.83 1.03 0.42
C THR A 114 21.12 -0.10 -0.35
N ILE A 115 19.79 -0.16 -0.28
CA ILE A 115 19.00 -1.16 -1.02
C ILE A 115 19.16 -0.98 -2.53
N ALA A 116 19.12 0.26 -3.01
CA ALA A 116 19.33 0.55 -4.42
C ALA A 116 20.71 0.09 -4.91
N GLU A 117 21.74 0.19 -4.07
CA GLU A 117 23.07 -0.35 -4.38
C GLU A 117 23.12 -1.88 -4.42
N TRP A 118 22.43 -2.55 -3.48
CA TRP A 118 22.34 -4.01 -3.49
C TRP A 118 21.61 -4.56 -4.72
N LEU A 119 20.67 -3.79 -5.28
CA LEU A 119 19.92 -4.15 -6.48
C LEU A 119 20.72 -3.98 -7.79
N ARG A 120 21.79 -3.18 -7.82
CA ARG A 120 22.60 -2.96 -9.05
C ARG A 120 23.07 -4.24 -9.74
N PRO A 121 23.64 -5.25 -9.01
CA PRO A 121 24.05 -6.52 -9.61
C PRO A 121 22.90 -7.50 -9.87
N LYS A 122 21.66 -7.15 -9.51
CA LYS A 122 20.44 -7.96 -9.56
C LYS A 122 19.32 -7.20 -10.27
N PRO A 123 19.52 -6.83 -11.56
CA PRO A 123 18.61 -5.90 -12.24
C PRO A 123 17.19 -6.42 -12.44
N GLU A 124 16.97 -7.74 -12.30
CA GLU A 124 15.67 -8.38 -12.42
C GLU A 124 14.85 -8.37 -11.11
N VAL A 125 15.50 -8.12 -9.97
CA VAL A 125 14.82 -8.19 -8.67
C VAL A 125 14.10 -6.88 -8.37
N GLY A 126 12.81 -6.97 -8.02
CA GLY A 126 12.02 -5.85 -7.51
C GLY A 126 11.94 -5.86 -5.98
N VAL A 127 12.16 -4.71 -5.37
CA VAL A 127 11.90 -4.45 -3.94
C VAL A 127 10.93 -3.29 -3.83
N LEU A 128 9.76 -3.54 -3.24
CA LEU A 128 8.74 -2.54 -3.01
C LEU A 128 8.60 -2.29 -1.51
N ILE A 129 8.83 -1.06 -1.08
CA ILE A 129 8.69 -0.63 0.31
C ILE A 129 7.50 0.31 0.41
N ALA A 130 6.46 -0.08 1.13
CA ALA A 130 5.29 0.78 1.28
C ALA A 130 5.10 1.24 2.74
N PRO A 131 5.15 2.54 3.00
CA PRO A 131 4.82 3.10 4.32
C PRO A 131 3.36 2.85 4.72
N ASN A 132 2.51 2.61 3.73
CA ASN A 132 1.09 2.30 3.92
C ASN A 132 0.56 1.50 2.71
N PHE A 133 -0.10 0.37 2.98
CA PHE A 133 -0.79 -0.45 1.98
C PHE A 133 -2.31 -0.18 1.90
N GLY A 134 -2.84 0.68 2.74
CA GLY A 134 -4.25 1.07 2.68
C GLY A 134 -4.54 1.93 1.47
N ILE A 135 -5.20 1.38 0.46
CA ILE A 135 -5.54 2.08 -0.79
C ILE A 135 -6.30 3.38 -0.48
N GLY A 136 -7.29 3.33 0.42
CA GLY A 136 -8.05 4.52 0.80
C GLY A 136 -7.20 5.60 1.48
N ALA A 137 -6.18 5.22 2.28
CA ALA A 137 -5.25 6.17 2.88
C ALA A 137 -4.35 6.83 1.83
N VAL A 138 -3.89 6.07 0.84
CA VAL A 138 -3.08 6.58 -0.28
C VAL A 138 -3.90 7.55 -1.14
N LEU A 139 -5.13 7.18 -1.48
CA LEU A 139 -6.06 8.06 -2.19
C LEU A 139 -6.35 9.35 -1.41
N LEU A 140 -6.59 9.25 -0.10
CA LEU A 140 -6.79 10.42 0.75
C LEU A 140 -5.58 11.36 0.71
N MET A 141 -4.36 10.83 0.83
CA MET A 141 -3.12 11.64 0.72
C MET A 141 -3.03 12.34 -0.63
N ARG A 142 -3.33 11.64 -1.73
CA ARG A 142 -3.31 12.21 -3.09
C ARG A 142 -4.36 13.31 -3.25
N PHE A 143 -5.61 13.06 -2.85
CA PHE A 143 -6.68 14.05 -2.94
C PHE A 143 -6.42 15.26 -2.05
N ALA A 144 -5.86 15.05 -0.84
CA ALA A 144 -5.45 16.15 0.03
C ALA A 144 -4.36 17.01 -0.61
N GLN A 145 -3.36 16.41 -1.23
CA GLN A 145 -2.30 17.11 -1.95
C GLN A 145 -2.86 17.96 -3.10
N GLU A 146 -3.79 17.40 -3.89
CA GLU A 146 -4.41 18.14 -5.00
C GLU A 146 -5.34 19.25 -4.51
N GLY A 147 -6.19 18.97 -3.51
CA GLY A 147 -7.15 19.93 -2.96
C GLY A 147 -6.49 21.10 -2.24
N ALA A 148 -5.40 20.84 -1.50
CA ALA A 148 -4.74 21.83 -0.66
C ALA A 148 -4.22 23.08 -1.41
N ARG A 149 -4.07 23.01 -2.72
CA ARG A 149 -3.67 24.13 -3.58
C ARG A 149 -4.74 25.22 -3.71
N PHE A 150 -5.98 24.90 -3.37
CA PHE A 150 -7.14 25.78 -3.54
C PHE A 150 -7.67 26.35 -2.23
N PHE A 151 -7.23 25.79 -1.09
CA PHE A 151 -7.74 26.16 0.23
C PHE A 151 -6.69 26.90 1.07
N PRO A 152 -6.99 28.10 1.62
CA PRO A 152 -6.06 28.85 2.44
C PRO A 152 -5.75 28.19 3.78
N SER A 153 -6.67 27.37 4.33
CA SER A 153 -6.47 26.69 5.62
C SER A 153 -6.51 25.17 5.41
N VAL A 154 -5.60 24.44 6.07
CA VAL A 154 -5.63 22.97 6.13
C VAL A 154 -5.22 22.54 7.53
N GLU A 155 -5.98 21.62 8.13
CA GLU A 155 -5.64 20.91 9.36
C GLU A 155 -5.84 19.39 9.18
N ILE A 156 -5.09 18.59 9.94
CA ILE A 156 -5.17 17.13 9.86
C ILE A 156 -5.51 16.59 11.26
N VAL A 157 -6.45 15.65 11.32
CA VAL A 157 -6.78 14.90 12.54
C VAL A 157 -6.50 13.42 12.27
N GLU A 158 -5.60 12.82 13.03
CA GLU A 158 -5.34 11.39 13.01
C GLU A 158 -5.87 10.73 14.28
N LEU A 159 -6.49 9.55 14.12
CA LEU A 159 -7.17 8.89 15.23
C LEU A 159 -6.76 7.41 15.24
N HIS A 160 -6.22 6.95 16.38
CA HIS A 160 -5.76 5.57 16.53
C HIS A 160 -6.11 5.00 17.90
N HIS A 161 -5.90 3.68 18.02
CA HIS A 161 -6.02 2.98 19.29
C HIS A 161 -4.99 3.47 20.32
N PRO A 162 -5.25 3.34 21.65
CA PRO A 162 -4.36 3.86 22.70
C PRO A 162 -2.96 3.25 22.72
N GLY A 163 -2.79 2.05 22.17
CA GLY A 163 -1.49 1.36 22.08
C GLY A 163 -0.57 1.83 20.95
N LYS A 164 -0.93 2.88 20.19
CA LYS A 164 -0.03 3.48 19.19
C LYS A 164 0.97 4.40 19.90
N VAL A 165 2.27 4.13 19.71
CA VAL A 165 3.35 4.77 20.45
C VAL A 165 3.79 6.11 19.87
N ASP A 166 3.70 6.29 18.55
CA ASP A 166 4.04 7.54 17.86
C ASP A 166 2.83 8.47 17.77
N ALA A 167 3.07 9.76 17.92
CA ALA A 167 2.09 10.83 17.73
C ALA A 167 2.81 12.11 17.24
N PRO A 168 2.39 12.71 16.12
CA PRO A 168 1.42 12.20 15.16
C PRO A 168 1.87 10.91 14.43
N SER A 169 0.92 10.20 13.82
CA SER A 169 1.22 9.00 13.03
C SER A 169 2.10 9.33 11.82
N GLY A 170 2.95 8.37 11.40
CA GLY A 170 3.81 8.53 10.22
C GLY A 170 3.00 8.88 8.95
N THR A 171 1.80 8.32 8.79
CA THR A 171 0.90 8.65 7.66
C THR A 171 0.43 10.10 7.72
N ALA A 172 0.05 10.60 8.90
CA ALA A 172 -0.38 11.99 9.05
C ALA A 172 0.77 12.98 8.82
N VAL A 173 1.97 12.68 9.31
CA VAL A 173 3.17 13.49 9.03
C VAL A 173 3.48 13.51 7.54
N ARG A 174 3.40 12.35 6.84
CA ARG A 174 3.59 12.29 5.38
C ARG A 174 2.53 13.12 4.65
N THR A 175 1.26 12.98 5.02
CA THR A 175 0.16 13.77 4.44
C THR A 175 0.41 15.26 4.60
N ALA A 176 0.78 15.72 5.80
CA ALA A 176 1.08 17.12 6.07
C ALA A 176 2.23 17.66 5.19
N ARG A 177 3.30 16.88 5.03
CA ARG A 177 4.43 17.25 4.16
C ARG A 177 4.03 17.36 2.69
N LEU A 178 3.23 16.42 2.17
CA LEU A 178 2.71 16.47 0.80
C LEU A 178 1.83 17.70 0.58
N VAL A 179 0.92 17.96 1.51
CA VAL A 179 0.06 19.15 1.51
C VAL A 179 0.89 20.43 1.56
N ALA A 180 1.85 20.54 2.48
CA ALA A 180 2.73 21.69 2.61
C ALA A 180 3.55 21.94 1.33
N ALA A 181 4.10 20.89 0.74
CA ALA A 181 4.84 20.97 -0.52
C ALA A 181 3.94 21.46 -1.69
N ALA A 182 2.73 20.92 -1.82
CA ALA A 182 1.78 21.33 -2.85
C ALA A 182 1.35 22.80 -2.70
N ARG A 183 1.11 23.25 -1.46
CA ARG A 183 0.78 24.65 -1.15
C ARG A 183 1.92 25.58 -1.48
N ARG A 184 3.15 25.25 -1.11
CA ARG A 184 4.35 26.04 -1.45
C ARG A 184 4.51 26.16 -2.97
N ALA A 185 4.37 25.05 -3.70
CA ALA A 185 4.47 25.04 -5.15
C ALA A 185 3.40 25.88 -5.85
N ALA A 186 2.20 25.97 -5.25
CA ALA A 186 1.08 26.77 -5.75
C ALA A 186 1.10 28.23 -5.25
N GLY A 187 2.06 28.62 -4.40
CA GLY A 187 2.12 29.97 -3.83
C GLY A 187 0.97 30.29 -2.86
N VAL A 188 0.33 29.26 -2.26
CA VAL A 188 -0.79 29.46 -1.33
C VAL A 188 -0.21 29.91 0.04
N PRO A 189 -0.58 31.10 0.54
CA PRO A 189 -0.09 31.56 1.84
C PRO A 189 -0.67 30.71 2.98
N THR A 190 0.05 30.64 4.09
CA THR A 190 -0.49 30.11 5.34
C THR A 190 -1.64 30.99 5.81
N ALA A 191 -2.76 30.38 6.19
CA ALA A 191 -3.87 31.14 6.77
C ALA A 191 -3.43 31.77 8.11
N PRO A 192 -3.90 32.98 8.40
CA PRO A 192 -3.64 33.60 9.68
C PRO A 192 -4.30 32.78 10.81
N ASP A 193 -3.52 32.49 11.84
CA ASP A 193 -4.00 31.93 13.10
C ASP A 193 -3.89 33.03 14.20
N ALA A 194 -5.03 33.42 14.74
CA ALA A 194 -5.08 34.42 15.78
C ALA A 194 -4.88 33.86 17.20
N THR A 195 -4.64 32.55 17.32
CA THR A 195 -4.38 31.89 18.61
C THR A 195 -3.11 32.46 19.24
N ARG A 196 -3.22 32.91 20.51
CA ARG A 196 -2.09 33.44 21.26
C ARG A 196 -1.59 32.39 22.24
N GLU A 197 -0.30 32.21 22.29
CA GLU A 197 0.34 31.26 23.20
C GLU A 197 0.01 31.55 24.67
N SER A 198 -0.09 32.86 25.03
CA SER A 198 -0.49 33.32 26.38
C SER A 198 -1.91 32.90 26.79
N ASP A 199 -2.79 32.70 25.84
CA ASP A 199 -4.21 32.44 26.06
C ASP A 199 -4.58 30.97 25.76
N SER A 200 -3.58 30.10 25.51
CA SER A 200 -3.75 28.73 25.07
C SER A 200 -3.05 27.73 25.99
N LEU A 201 -3.62 26.53 26.10
CA LEU A 201 -2.92 25.43 26.75
C LEU A 201 -1.87 24.85 25.79
N PRO A 202 -0.69 24.41 26.29
CA PRO A 202 0.33 23.79 25.46
C PRO A 202 -0.23 22.63 24.63
N GLY A 203 0.06 22.61 23.34
CA GLY A 203 -0.38 21.56 22.43
C GLY A 203 -1.83 21.66 21.94
N ALA A 204 -2.61 22.66 22.35
CA ALA A 204 -4.02 22.81 21.96
C ALA A 204 -4.21 22.93 20.44
N ARG A 205 -3.21 23.45 19.71
CA ARG A 205 -3.19 23.57 18.25
C ARG A 205 -2.55 22.38 17.54
N GLY A 206 -2.30 21.26 18.26
CA GLY A 206 -1.63 20.08 17.73
C GLY A 206 -0.15 20.28 17.50
N ALA A 207 0.44 19.39 16.69
CA ALA A 207 1.83 19.49 16.26
C ALA A 207 1.91 20.26 14.93
N ASP A 208 2.86 21.18 14.81
CA ASP A 208 3.16 21.83 13.53
C ASP A 208 4.05 20.92 12.67
N VAL A 209 3.59 20.60 11.47
CA VAL A 209 4.37 19.87 10.45
C VAL A 209 4.47 20.74 9.21
N GLU A 210 5.56 21.48 9.08
CA GLU A 210 5.82 22.39 7.95
C GLU A 210 4.69 23.41 7.71
N GLY A 211 4.11 23.94 8.80
CA GLY A 211 3.01 24.91 8.78
C GLY A 211 1.61 24.28 8.64
N ILE A 212 1.49 22.96 8.74
CA ILE A 212 0.20 22.25 8.78
C ILE A 212 -0.03 21.70 10.19
N PRO A 213 -1.08 22.15 10.90
CA PRO A 213 -1.45 21.60 12.20
C PRO A 213 -1.91 20.14 12.08
N VAL A 214 -1.37 19.27 12.95
CA VAL A 214 -1.72 17.85 12.99
C VAL A 214 -2.14 17.50 14.43
N HIS A 215 -3.38 17.03 14.58
CA HIS A 215 -3.99 16.65 15.85
C HIS A 215 -4.02 15.12 15.98
N ALA A 216 -3.62 14.61 17.14
CA ALA A 216 -3.56 13.17 17.40
C ALA A 216 -4.61 12.75 18.44
N VAL A 217 -5.52 11.88 18.07
CA VAL A 217 -6.52 11.27 18.98
C VAL A 217 -6.12 9.84 19.30
N ARG A 218 -6.19 9.45 20.58
CA ARG A 218 -5.98 8.09 21.07
C ARG A 218 -7.21 7.66 21.83
N LEU A 219 -8.02 6.72 21.23
CA LEU A 219 -9.30 6.31 21.79
C LEU A 219 -9.50 4.80 21.61
N THR A 220 -10.03 4.15 22.65
CA THR A 220 -10.42 2.73 22.58
C THR A 220 -11.54 2.54 21.53
N GLY A 221 -11.43 1.50 20.72
CA GLY A 221 -12.35 1.22 19.61
C GLY A 221 -11.89 1.73 18.25
N LEU A 222 -10.86 2.58 18.20
CA LEU A 222 -10.25 3.03 16.96
C LEU A 222 -9.15 2.07 16.49
N VAL A 223 -8.94 2.01 15.18
CA VAL A 223 -7.82 1.26 14.56
C VAL A 223 -6.84 2.23 13.92
N ALA A 224 -7.17 2.80 12.75
CA ALA A 224 -6.35 3.80 12.07
C ALA A 224 -7.24 4.67 11.18
N HIS A 225 -7.33 5.94 11.49
CA HIS A 225 -8.21 6.89 10.80
C HIS A 225 -7.47 8.21 10.57
N GLN A 226 -7.86 8.92 9.51
CA GLN A 226 -7.35 10.24 9.23
C GLN A 226 -8.41 11.11 8.57
N GLU A 227 -8.52 12.37 9.03
CA GLU A 227 -9.27 13.44 8.37
C GLU A 227 -8.31 14.53 7.93
N VAL A 228 -8.58 15.11 6.76
CA VAL A 228 -7.96 16.34 6.28
C VAL A 228 -9.06 17.36 6.09
N LEU A 229 -9.01 18.41 6.87
CA LEU A 229 -9.96 19.52 6.87
C LEU A 229 -9.36 20.66 6.05
N MET A 230 -10.05 21.11 5.01
CA MET A 230 -9.63 22.23 4.18
C MET A 230 -10.71 23.30 4.21
N GLY A 231 -10.33 24.55 4.47
CA GLY A 231 -11.25 25.64 4.66
C GLY A 231 -10.96 26.85 3.78
N ALA A 232 -12.02 27.45 3.24
CA ALA A 232 -12.02 28.74 2.54
C ALA A 232 -13.21 29.59 3.00
N ALA A 233 -13.31 30.83 2.54
CA ALA A 233 -14.42 31.70 2.88
C ALA A 233 -15.76 31.10 2.41
N GLY A 234 -16.62 30.73 3.36
CA GLY A 234 -17.96 30.22 3.08
C GLY A 234 -18.03 28.70 2.80
N GLU A 235 -16.92 27.98 2.79
CA GLU A 235 -16.90 26.52 2.54
C GLU A 235 -15.83 25.76 3.31
N THR A 236 -16.07 24.48 3.50
CA THR A 236 -15.08 23.52 3.97
C THR A 236 -15.14 22.26 3.11
N LEU A 237 -13.99 21.65 2.86
CA LEU A 237 -13.86 20.32 2.27
C LEU A 237 -13.22 19.40 3.29
N THR A 238 -13.86 18.26 3.57
CA THR A 238 -13.30 17.23 4.46
C THR A 238 -13.06 15.95 3.67
N LEU A 239 -11.83 15.45 3.74
CA LEU A 239 -11.48 14.12 3.26
C LEU A 239 -11.29 13.22 4.49
N ARG A 240 -11.93 12.05 4.50
CA ARG A 240 -11.82 11.10 5.60
C ARG A 240 -11.58 9.69 5.09
N HIS A 241 -10.66 9.00 5.76
CA HIS A 241 -10.42 7.58 5.60
C HIS A 241 -10.48 6.89 6.97
N ASP A 242 -11.24 5.81 7.04
CA ASP A 242 -11.40 4.98 8.22
C ASP A 242 -10.96 3.55 7.90
N SER A 243 -9.95 3.06 8.60
CA SER A 243 -9.56 1.66 8.62
C SER A 243 -10.10 1.04 9.90
N HIS A 244 -11.08 0.16 9.78
CA HIS A 244 -11.73 -0.51 10.92
C HIS A 244 -11.09 -1.84 11.28
N ASP A 245 -10.32 -2.42 10.34
CA ASP A 245 -9.64 -3.69 10.50
C ASP A 245 -8.34 -3.72 9.68
N ARG A 246 -7.38 -4.57 10.07
CA ARG A 246 -6.12 -4.76 9.33
C ARG A 246 -6.30 -5.38 7.96
N ALA A 247 -7.40 -6.09 7.74
CA ALA A 247 -7.78 -6.60 6.43
C ALA A 247 -7.87 -5.50 5.36
N SER A 248 -8.13 -4.23 5.76
CA SER A 248 -8.14 -3.07 4.85
C SER A 248 -6.82 -2.80 4.13
N PHE A 249 -5.70 -3.30 4.64
CA PHE A 249 -4.38 -3.19 4.00
C PHE A 249 -4.13 -4.29 2.96
N MET A 250 -4.85 -5.40 3.04
CA MET A 250 -4.57 -6.59 2.24
C MET A 250 -4.75 -6.39 0.73
N PRO A 251 -5.75 -5.65 0.23
CA PRO A 251 -5.84 -5.34 -1.20
C PRO A 251 -4.58 -4.65 -1.76
N GLY A 252 -3.98 -3.74 -1.00
CA GLY A 252 -2.73 -3.08 -1.40
C GLY A 252 -1.50 -4.00 -1.30
N VAL A 253 -1.46 -4.91 -0.32
CA VAL A 253 -0.39 -5.92 -0.22
C VAL A 253 -0.45 -6.88 -1.40
N LEU A 254 -1.64 -7.44 -1.72
CA LEU A 254 -1.81 -8.34 -2.86
C LEU A 254 -1.52 -7.67 -4.20
N LEU A 255 -1.92 -6.39 -4.35
CA LEU A 255 -1.54 -5.60 -5.51
C LEU A 255 -0.02 -5.47 -5.64
N ALA A 256 0.68 -5.19 -4.54
CA ALA A 256 2.13 -5.09 -4.55
C ALA A 256 2.82 -6.43 -4.87
N VAL A 257 2.28 -7.56 -4.38
CA VAL A 257 2.77 -8.91 -4.72
C VAL A 257 2.64 -9.18 -6.22
N ARG A 258 1.51 -8.84 -6.85
CA ARG A 258 1.28 -9.00 -8.29
C ARG A 258 2.23 -8.18 -9.16
N GLU A 259 2.55 -6.97 -8.68
CA GLU A 259 3.25 -5.97 -9.47
C GLU A 259 4.77 -5.96 -9.26
N VAL A 260 5.29 -6.42 -8.12
CA VAL A 260 6.70 -6.27 -7.76
C VAL A 260 7.65 -6.97 -8.74
N GLY A 261 7.24 -8.11 -9.30
CA GLY A 261 8.04 -8.86 -10.29
C GLY A 261 8.18 -8.14 -11.63
N SER A 262 7.20 -7.31 -12.01
CA SER A 262 7.23 -6.50 -13.24
C SER A 262 7.93 -5.14 -13.03
N ARG A 263 8.38 -4.84 -11.80
CA ARG A 263 8.98 -3.55 -11.40
C ARG A 263 10.37 -3.75 -10.80
N PRO A 264 11.35 -4.11 -11.63
CA PRO A 264 12.71 -4.31 -11.13
C PRO A 264 13.29 -3.03 -10.53
N GLY A 265 14.15 -3.21 -9.52
CA GLY A 265 14.73 -2.12 -8.75
C GLY A 265 13.91 -1.76 -7.51
N LEU A 266 14.15 -0.57 -6.96
CA LEU A 266 13.49 -0.09 -5.74
C LEU A 266 12.26 0.77 -6.06
N THR A 267 11.12 0.35 -5.56
CA THR A 267 9.87 1.13 -5.58
C THR A 267 9.49 1.56 -4.16
N VAL A 268 9.13 2.82 -3.95
CA VAL A 268 8.70 3.33 -2.65
C VAL A 268 7.26 3.84 -2.75
N GLY A 269 6.38 3.26 -1.95
CA GLY A 269 4.94 3.51 -1.97
C GLY A 269 4.19 2.65 -2.99
N ILE A 270 2.86 2.64 -2.88
CA ILE A 270 1.97 1.93 -3.81
C ILE A 270 1.25 2.89 -4.77
N GLU A 271 1.55 4.19 -4.72
CA GLU A 271 0.90 5.23 -5.53
C GLU A 271 1.02 4.92 -7.03
N SER A 272 2.23 4.56 -7.48
CA SER A 272 2.48 4.22 -8.89
C SER A 272 1.77 2.94 -9.36
N LEU A 273 1.44 2.03 -8.43
CA LEU A 273 0.65 0.82 -8.74
C LEU A 273 -0.83 1.16 -8.99
N LEU A 274 -1.30 2.26 -8.42
CA LEU A 274 -2.67 2.77 -8.56
C LEU A 274 -2.82 3.73 -9.75
N GLY A 275 -1.75 4.01 -10.50
CA GLY A 275 -1.75 4.97 -11.59
C GLY A 275 -1.83 6.44 -11.11
N LEU A 276 -1.34 6.74 -9.91
CA LEU A 276 -1.42 8.05 -9.24
C LEU A 276 -0.10 8.83 -9.31
#